data_30868146d1292bc1a7e93b08b91c9757
#
_entry.id   30868146d1292bc1a7e93b08b91c9757
#
_cell.length_a   1.000
_cell.length_b   1.000
_cell.length_c   1.000
_cell.angle_alpha   90.00
_cell.angle_beta   90.00
_cell.angle_gamma   90.00
#
_symmetry.space_group_name_H-M   'P 1'
#
loop_
_entity.id
_entity.type
_entity.pdbx_description
1 polymer ?
#
loop_
_entity_poly.entity_id
_entity_poly.type
_entity_poly.pdbx_seq_one_letter_code
_entity_poly.pdbx_strand_id
1 'polypeptide(L)'
;MAYASAFRRVLSGSSTPSPIFRSQFAWIRHNSTLPTLTSPKLFISGISKNTTDESLFNAFAPYGRLLDAKVIMDRMSGKPKGFGFITYETVEEAEKAREEMNAKYLDGWVIFVDPARPREPPPPPRQPPQQDLHLNPKPTESLFAPNRTLGWSG
;
A
#
# COMPACT_ATOMS: atom_id res chain seq x y z
N MET A 1 -55.82 64.47 -23.02
CA MET A 1 -55.94 63.32 -23.96
C MET A 1 -55.18 62.14 -23.37
N ALA A 2 -55.95 61.21 -22.97
CA ALA A 2 -55.45 60.00 -22.31
C ALA A 2 -55.08 58.92 -23.33
N TYR A 3 -53.94 58.39 -23.18
CA TYR A 3 -53.68 57.01 -23.70
C TYR A 3 -53.07 56.18 -22.63
N ALA A 4 -53.94 55.50 -21.98
CA ALA A 4 -53.59 54.35 -21.21
C ALA A 4 -53.12 53.25 -22.16
N SER A 5 -51.89 52.83 -22.03
CA SER A 5 -51.39 51.55 -22.59
C SER A 5 -51.01 50.62 -21.46
N ALA A 6 -51.99 49.82 -21.16
CA ALA A 6 -51.77 48.64 -20.34
C ALA A 6 -50.80 47.67 -21.03
N PHE A 7 -49.61 47.53 -20.51
CA PHE A 7 -48.78 46.40 -20.86
C PHE A 7 -49.02 45.27 -19.86
N ARG A 8 -49.75 44.32 -20.37
CA ARG A 8 -49.98 43.04 -19.78
C ARG A 8 -48.67 42.29 -19.53
N ARG A 9 -48.53 41.99 -18.34
CA ARG A 9 -47.78 40.91 -17.76
C ARG A 9 -47.98 39.58 -18.52
N VAL A 10 -46.93 39.03 -19.03
CA VAL A 10 -46.77 37.61 -19.37
C VAL A 10 -45.58 37.15 -18.57
N LEU A 11 -45.82 36.65 -17.47
CA LEU A 11 -45.99 35.28 -17.01
C LEU A 11 -44.93 34.32 -17.49
N SER A 12 -44.15 33.98 -16.45
CA SER A 12 -43.88 32.62 -16.03
C SER A 12 -43.22 31.75 -17.09
N GLY A 13 -41.91 31.88 -17.11
CA GLY A 13 -41.08 30.78 -17.44
C GLY A 13 -40.53 30.19 -16.15
N SER A 14 -41.29 29.33 -15.52
CA SER A 14 -40.77 28.45 -14.48
C SER A 14 -39.88 27.43 -15.17
N SER A 15 -38.63 27.77 -15.35
CA SER A 15 -37.59 26.81 -15.67
C SER A 15 -37.29 26.01 -14.41
N THR A 16 -38.04 24.98 -14.21
CA THR A 16 -37.64 23.94 -13.30
C THR A 16 -36.29 23.37 -13.80
N PRO A 17 -35.23 23.45 -13.03
CA PRO A 17 -34.03 22.73 -13.40
C PRO A 17 -34.34 21.25 -13.33
N SER A 18 -34.24 20.62 -14.47
CA SER A 18 -34.38 19.17 -14.62
C SER A 18 -33.46 18.45 -13.64
N PRO A 19 -33.94 17.47 -12.89
CA PRO A 19 -33.14 16.74 -11.90
C PRO A 19 -32.28 15.65 -12.54
N ILE A 20 -31.70 15.91 -13.71
CA ILE A 20 -30.96 14.90 -14.45
C ILE A 20 -29.44 14.92 -14.11
N PHE A 21 -28.97 15.92 -13.35
CA PHE A 21 -27.54 16.01 -13.06
C PHE A 21 -27.14 15.55 -11.66
N ARG A 22 -28.02 14.89 -10.95
CA ARG A 22 -27.76 14.45 -9.57
C ARG A 22 -27.48 12.95 -9.44
N SER A 23 -27.35 12.23 -10.54
CA SER A 23 -27.27 10.76 -10.50
C SER A 23 -25.95 10.16 -10.96
N GLN A 24 -24.97 10.97 -11.33
CA GLN A 24 -23.69 10.42 -11.83
C GLN A 24 -22.56 10.40 -10.78
N PHE A 25 -22.76 11.05 -9.64
CA PHE A 25 -21.77 11.02 -8.55
C PHE A 25 -22.15 10.06 -7.41
N ALA A 26 -23.23 9.32 -7.53
CA ALA A 26 -23.68 8.38 -6.50
C ALA A 26 -23.05 6.98 -6.61
N TRP A 27 -22.15 6.76 -7.54
CA TRP A 27 -21.45 5.49 -7.71
C TRP A 27 -20.09 5.41 -7.04
N ILE A 28 -19.65 6.51 -6.40
CA ILE A 28 -18.53 6.47 -5.46
C ILE A 28 -19.10 6.29 -4.05
N ARG A 29 -20.00 5.37 -3.87
CA ARG A 29 -20.22 4.76 -2.57
C ARG A 29 -19.18 3.67 -2.44
N HIS A 30 -18.04 4.10 -1.95
CA HIS A 30 -17.43 3.52 -0.78
C HIS A 30 -17.64 2.02 -0.67
N ASN A 31 -16.88 1.28 -1.42
CA ASN A 31 -16.47 0.01 -0.90
C ASN A 31 -15.47 0.33 0.23
N SER A 32 -16.02 0.74 1.37
CA SER A 32 -15.28 1.10 2.59
C SER A 32 -14.75 -0.16 3.27
N THR A 33 -14.33 -1.12 2.48
CA THR A 33 -13.57 -2.28 2.97
C THR A 33 -12.11 -2.12 2.56
N LEU A 34 -11.67 -0.84 2.46
CA LEU A 34 -10.25 -0.58 2.37
C LEU A 34 -9.69 -0.78 3.76
N PRO A 35 -8.65 -1.59 3.92
CA PRO A 35 -8.02 -1.76 5.21
C PRO A 35 -7.67 -0.39 5.76
N THR A 36 -8.20 -0.06 6.91
CA THR A 36 -7.84 1.13 7.66
C THR A 36 -6.32 1.17 7.71
N LEU A 37 -5.75 2.30 7.28
CA LEU A 37 -4.31 2.48 7.29
C LEU A 37 -3.78 2.24 8.70
N THR A 38 -2.94 1.26 8.87
CA THR A 38 -2.26 0.99 10.14
C THR A 38 -1.02 1.86 10.32
N SER A 39 -0.58 2.51 9.24
CA SER A 39 0.65 3.31 9.23
C SER A 39 0.44 4.57 8.40
N PRO A 40 0.97 5.72 8.82
CA PRO A 40 0.88 6.98 8.07
C PRO A 40 1.77 6.99 6.82
N LYS A 41 2.28 5.83 6.42
CA LYS A 41 3.13 5.68 5.24
C LYS A 41 2.35 5.17 4.06
N LEU A 42 2.48 5.88 2.93
CA LEU A 42 1.86 5.54 1.66
C LEU A 42 2.90 5.05 0.65
N PHE A 43 2.47 4.12 -0.18
CA PHE A 43 3.19 3.65 -1.35
C PHE A 43 2.51 4.23 -2.60
N ILE A 44 3.29 4.87 -3.46
CA ILE A 44 2.79 5.49 -4.68
C ILE A 44 3.43 4.79 -5.86
N SER A 45 2.61 4.35 -6.78
CA SER A 45 3.03 3.72 -8.04
C SER A 45 2.52 4.52 -9.23
N GLY A 46 3.08 4.27 -10.40
CA GLY A 46 2.73 5.01 -11.61
C GLY A 46 3.43 6.36 -11.74
N ILE A 47 4.50 6.61 -10.99
CA ILE A 47 5.24 7.87 -11.02
C ILE A 47 6.01 8.00 -12.35
N SER A 48 5.98 9.19 -12.95
CA SER A 48 6.74 9.51 -14.15
C SER A 48 8.25 9.38 -13.95
N LYS A 49 8.96 9.11 -15.01
CA LYS A 49 10.44 9.11 -15.01
C LYS A 49 11.06 10.50 -14.82
N ASN A 50 10.26 11.54 -14.90
CA ASN A 50 10.69 12.93 -14.72
C ASN A 50 10.26 13.50 -13.36
N THR A 51 9.46 12.76 -12.59
CA THR A 51 8.99 13.21 -11.28
C THR A 51 10.15 13.19 -10.29
N THR A 52 10.33 14.31 -9.60
CA THR A 52 11.31 14.46 -8.53
C THR A 52 10.68 14.29 -7.14
N ASP A 53 11.51 14.13 -6.12
CA ASP A 53 11.05 14.11 -4.72
C ASP A 53 10.28 15.39 -4.38
N GLU A 54 10.71 16.54 -4.91
CA GLU A 54 10.06 17.84 -4.71
C GLU A 54 8.67 17.92 -5.38
N SER A 55 8.54 17.43 -6.62
CA SER A 55 7.24 17.37 -7.31
C SER A 55 6.27 16.51 -6.52
N LEU A 56 6.74 15.38 -6.02
CA LEU A 56 5.94 14.48 -5.20
C LEU A 56 5.54 15.16 -3.89
N PHE A 57 6.48 15.81 -3.22
CA PHE A 57 6.22 16.56 -1.99
C PHE A 57 5.16 17.65 -2.21
N ASN A 58 5.32 18.48 -3.24
CA ASN A 58 4.40 19.57 -3.54
C ASN A 58 2.98 19.09 -3.90
N ALA A 59 2.87 17.98 -4.59
CA ALA A 59 1.58 17.40 -4.97
C ALA A 59 0.80 16.87 -3.76
N PHE A 60 1.49 16.40 -2.73
CA PHE A 60 0.89 15.80 -1.56
C PHE A 60 0.85 16.72 -0.32
N ALA A 61 1.58 17.82 -0.32
CA ALA A 61 1.59 18.81 0.75
C ALA A 61 0.20 19.39 1.12
N PRO A 62 -0.73 19.61 0.18
CA PRO A 62 -2.06 20.17 0.51
C PRO A 62 -2.93 19.26 1.39
N TYR A 63 -2.63 17.99 1.47
CA TYR A 63 -3.46 17.00 2.17
C TYR A 63 -3.10 16.80 3.63
N GLY A 64 -1.91 17.25 4.04
CA GLY A 64 -1.48 17.15 5.42
C GLY A 64 0.01 17.44 5.60
N ARG A 65 0.48 17.25 6.82
CA ARG A 65 1.88 17.47 7.16
C ARG A 65 2.75 16.29 6.74
N LEU A 66 3.50 16.50 5.66
CA LEU A 66 4.46 15.52 5.17
C LEU A 66 5.73 15.54 6.04
N LEU A 67 6.14 14.37 6.48
CA LEU A 67 7.41 14.16 7.17
C LEU A 67 8.51 13.74 6.19
N ASP A 68 8.15 12.90 5.21
CA ASP A 68 9.11 12.38 4.24
C ASP A 68 8.42 12.10 2.90
N ALA A 69 9.06 12.44 1.80
CA ALA A 69 8.62 12.11 0.45
C ALA A 69 9.84 11.68 -0.37
N LYS A 70 9.82 10.46 -0.85
CA LYS A 70 10.96 9.87 -1.55
C LYS A 70 10.55 9.06 -2.76
N VAL A 71 11.08 9.43 -3.90
CA VAL A 71 11.00 8.66 -5.15
C VAL A 71 12.13 7.65 -5.19
N ILE A 72 11.85 6.43 -5.53
CA ILE A 72 12.86 5.38 -5.63
C ILE A 72 13.55 5.45 -6.97
N MET A 73 14.84 5.73 -6.92
CA MET A 73 15.70 5.79 -8.10
C MET A 73 16.34 4.44 -8.39
N ASP A 74 16.53 4.17 -9.65
CA ASP A 74 17.35 3.05 -10.09
C ASP A 74 18.84 3.43 -10.00
N ARG A 75 19.61 2.60 -9.32
CA ARG A 75 21.04 2.85 -9.11
C ARG A 75 21.86 2.80 -10.39
N MET A 76 21.42 2.02 -11.38
CA MET A 76 22.15 1.82 -12.64
C MET A 76 21.87 2.94 -13.62
N SER A 77 20.59 3.30 -13.77
CA SER A 77 20.15 4.30 -14.75
C SER A 77 20.02 5.71 -14.18
N GLY A 78 20.01 5.88 -12.85
CA GLY A 78 19.76 7.16 -12.19
C GLY A 78 18.35 7.72 -12.42
N LYS A 79 17.43 6.90 -12.93
CA LYS A 79 16.05 7.31 -13.23
C LYS A 79 15.08 6.77 -12.19
N PRO A 80 13.94 7.46 -11.97
CA PRO A 80 12.88 6.93 -11.13
C PRO A 80 12.39 5.56 -11.61
N LYS A 81 12.26 4.63 -10.68
CA LYS A 81 11.69 3.29 -10.95
C LYS A 81 10.19 3.30 -11.18
N GLY A 82 9.53 4.46 -11.07
CA GLY A 82 8.10 4.60 -11.23
C GLY A 82 7.30 4.40 -9.95
N PHE A 83 7.95 4.40 -8.78
CA PHE A 83 7.29 4.33 -7.49
C PHE A 83 8.05 5.10 -6.41
N GLY A 84 7.32 5.48 -5.36
CA GLY A 84 7.86 6.23 -4.25
C GLY A 84 7.13 5.95 -2.94
N PHE A 85 7.59 6.56 -1.88
CA PHE A 85 7.00 6.50 -0.55
C PHE A 85 6.78 7.89 -0.01
N ILE A 86 5.65 8.07 0.66
CA ILE A 86 5.34 9.28 1.41
C ILE A 86 4.99 8.90 2.83
N THR A 87 5.41 9.70 3.79
CA THR A 87 5.09 9.54 5.20
C THR A 87 4.46 10.81 5.71
N TYR A 88 3.25 10.72 6.25
CA TYR A 88 2.55 11.79 6.94
C TYR A 88 2.80 11.75 8.44
N GLU A 89 2.43 12.80 9.13
CA GLU A 89 2.47 12.83 10.59
C GLU A 89 1.35 11.98 11.19
N THR A 90 0.17 12.02 10.59
CA THR A 90 -1.00 11.28 11.06
C THR A 90 -1.53 10.29 10.02
N VAL A 91 -2.22 9.26 10.50
CA VAL A 91 -2.86 8.26 9.64
C VAL A 91 -4.05 8.87 8.89
N GLU A 92 -4.78 9.78 9.52
CA GLU A 92 -5.95 10.45 8.94
C GLU A 92 -5.57 11.30 7.72
N GLU A 93 -4.44 12.01 7.79
CA GLU A 93 -3.91 12.77 6.65
C GLU A 93 -3.50 11.84 5.50
N ALA A 94 -2.90 10.72 5.83
CA ALA A 94 -2.53 9.71 4.84
C ALA A 94 -3.76 9.09 4.16
N GLU A 95 -4.83 8.80 4.90
CA GLU A 95 -6.10 8.32 4.33
C GLU A 95 -6.71 9.34 3.39
N LYS A 96 -6.79 10.59 3.81
CA LYS A 96 -7.29 11.69 2.99
C LYS A 96 -6.47 11.87 1.71
N ALA A 97 -5.15 11.87 1.82
CA ALA A 97 -4.26 11.96 0.67
C ALA A 97 -4.44 10.78 -0.29
N ARG A 98 -4.63 9.59 0.24
CA ARG A 98 -4.91 8.40 -0.55
C ARG A 98 -6.22 8.51 -1.32
N GLU A 99 -7.31 8.89 -0.68
CA GLU A 99 -8.62 9.03 -1.32
C GLU A 99 -8.60 10.11 -2.41
N GLU A 100 -7.97 11.22 -2.13
CA GLU A 100 -7.94 12.38 -3.02
C GLU A 100 -6.96 12.20 -4.19
N MET A 101 -5.83 11.55 -4.00
CA MET A 101 -4.78 11.43 -5.01
C MET A 101 -4.78 10.09 -5.75
N ASN A 102 -5.56 9.13 -5.32
CA ASN A 102 -5.66 7.85 -6.01
C ASN A 102 -6.27 8.03 -7.40
N ALA A 103 -5.63 7.43 -8.40
CA ALA A 103 -6.01 7.53 -9.81
C ALA A 103 -6.00 8.97 -10.38
N LYS A 104 -5.25 9.90 -9.78
CA LYS A 104 -5.04 11.24 -10.34
C LYS A 104 -3.78 11.30 -11.20
N TYR A 105 -3.73 12.34 -12.03
CA TYR A 105 -2.57 12.60 -12.88
C TYR A 105 -1.51 13.41 -12.11
N LEU A 106 -0.30 12.92 -12.16
CA LEU A 106 0.89 13.63 -11.72
C LEU A 106 1.94 13.59 -12.83
N ASP A 107 2.43 14.75 -13.25
CA ASP A 107 3.42 14.88 -14.32
C ASP A 107 3.05 14.12 -15.62
N GLY A 108 1.73 14.08 -15.93
CA GLY A 108 1.20 13.42 -17.13
C GLY A 108 0.96 11.92 -17.02
N TRP A 109 1.19 11.32 -15.83
CA TRP A 109 0.96 9.92 -15.55
C TRP A 109 -0.07 9.72 -14.44
N VAL A 110 -0.85 8.65 -14.57
CA VAL A 110 -1.80 8.29 -13.51
C VAL A 110 -1.07 7.60 -12.39
N ILE A 111 -1.20 8.16 -11.20
CA ILE A 111 -0.62 7.57 -9.99
C ILE A 111 -1.67 6.76 -9.22
N PHE A 112 -1.20 5.73 -8.55
CA PHE A 112 -2.00 4.94 -7.62
C PHE A 112 -1.38 5.02 -6.24
N VAL A 113 -2.22 5.27 -5.25
CA VAL A 113 -1.81 5.46 -3.86
C VAL A 113 -2.35 4.34 -3.01
N ASP A 114 -1.46 3.52 -2.49
CA ASP A 114 -1.75 2.38 -1.64
C ASP A 114 -1.14 2.54 -0.24
N PRO A 115 -1.70 1.90 0.79
CA PRO A 115 -1.04 1.85 2.08
C PRO A 115 0.29 1.12 1.96
N ALA A 116 1.37 1.74 2.43
CA ALA A 116 2.64 1.06 2.47
C ALA A 116 2.57 -0.08 3.50
N ARG A 117 2.76 -1.30 3.05
CA ARG A 117 2.86 -2.42 3.97
C ARG A 117 4.09 -2.25 4.85
N PRO A 118 3.96 -2.34 6.17
CA PRO A 118 5.11 -2.43 7.03
C PRO A 118 6.01 -3.56 6.50
N ARG A 119 7.28 -3.30 6.37
CA ARG A 119 8.21 -4.42 6.12
C ARG A 119 8.14 -5.29 7.36
N GLU A 120 7.55 -6.46 7.21
CA GLU A 120 7.78 -7.52 8.20
C GLU A 120 9.30 -7.67 8.34
N PRO A 121 9.82 -7.69 9.56
CA PRO A 121 11.23 -7.97 9.74
C PRO A 121 11.53 -9.27 8.97
N PRO A 122 12.66 -9.35 8.27
CA PRO A 122 12.99 -10.56 7.55
C PRO A 122 12.82 -11.74 8.50
N PRO A 123 12.17 -12.82 8.07
CA PRO A 123 12.00 -13.98 8.93
C PRO A 123 13.37 -14.33 9.48
N PRO A 124 13.47 -14.66 10.78
CA PRO A 124 14.75 -15.00 11.38
C PRO A 124 15.41 -16.04 10.49
N PRO A 125 16.74 -15.95 10.30
CA PRO A 125 17.47 -16.90 9.46
C PRO A 125 17.00 -18.29 9.85
N ARG A 126 16.47 -19.04 8.90
CA ARG A 126 16.04 -20.40 9.14
C ARG A 126 17.23 -21.08 9.80
N GLN A 127 17.10 -21.36 11.07
CA GLN A 127 18.08 -22.20 11.75
C GLN A 127 18.18 -23.46 10.90
N PRO A 128 19.38 -23.88 10.51
CA PRO A 128 19.53 -25.16 9.83
C PRO A 128 18.77 -26.18 10.68
N PRO A 129 18.03 -27.09 10.06
CA PRO A 129 17.29 -28.09 10.82
C PRO A 129 18.27 -28.63 11.86
N GLN A 130 17.97 -28.36 13.12
CA GLN A 130 18.68 -29.02 14.21
C GLN A 130 18.45 -30.49 13.93
N GLN A 131 19.46 -31.13 13.34
CA GLN A 131 19.51 -32.55 13.36
C GLN A 131 19.49 -32.87 14.84
N ASP A 132 18.32 -33.28 15.30
CA ASP A 132 18.19 -33.96 16.55
C ASP A 132 19.12 -35.19 16.40
N LEU A 133 20.35 -34.94 16.80
CA LEU A 133 21.22 -36.03 17.17
C LEU A 133 20.59 -36.67 18.40
N HIS A 134 19.43 -37.28 18.15
CA HIS A 134 18.93 -38.29 19.02
C HIS A 134 19.92 -39.44 18.85
N LEU A 135 21.11 -39.25 19.44
CA LEU A 135 21.98 -40.34 19.83
C LEU A 135 21.17 -41.18 20.80
N ASN A 136 20.29 -41.98 20.20
CA ASN A 136 19.78 -43.14 20.88
C ASN A 136 21.00 -44.07 20.98
N PRO A 137 21.67 -44.15 22.12
CA PRO A 137 22.68 -45.21 22.30
C PRO A 137 21.86 -46.51 22.32
N LYS A 138 21.82 -47.18 21.18
CA LYS A 138 21.49 -48.61 21.18
C LYS A 138 22.36 -49.22 22.25
N PRO A 139 21.80 -49.89 23.27
CA PRO A 139 22.58 -50.71 24.13
C PRO A 139 23.21 -51.76 23.22
N THR A 140 24.50 -51.64 22.99
CA THR A 140 25.29 -52.71 22.45
C THR A 140 25.24 -53.82 23.51
N GLU A 141 24.32 -54.70 23.29
CA GLU A 141 24.36 -56.01 23.93
C GLU A 141 25.74 -56.58 23.60
N SER A 142 26.61 -56.51 24.59
CA SER A 142 27.88 -57.16 24.57
C SER A 142 27.62 -58.65 24.54
N LEU A 143 27.61 -59.19 23.36
CA LEU A 143 27.79 -60.66 23.18
C LEU A 143 29.19 -60.98 23.64
N PHE A 144 29.34 -61.00 24.93
CA PHE A 144 30.47 -61.62 25.57
C PHE A 144 30.22 -63.13 25.48
N ALA A 145 30.60 -63.68 24.35
CA ALA A 145 30.67 -65.14 24.24
C ALA A 145 31.85 -65.63 25.10
N PRO A 146 31.61 -66.51 26.10
CA PRO A 146 32.68 -67.03 26.87
C PRO A 146 33.51 -67.94 25.96
N ASN A 147 34.76 -67.57 25.82
CA ASN A 147 35.77 -68.34 25.11
C ASN A 147 35.91 -69.66 25.76
N ARG A 148 35.51 -70.73 25.06
CA ARG A 148 35.70 -72.05 25.45
C ARG A 148 37.16 -72.37 25.35
N THR A 149 37.84 -72.45 26.45
CA THR A 149 39.15 -73.04 26.55
C THR A 149 39.11 -74.51 26.10
N LEU A 150 39.62 -74.83 24.96
CA LEU A 150 39.96 -76.17 24.58
C LEU A 150 41.12 -76.59 25.43
N GLY A 151 40.83 -77.49 26.40
CA GLY A 151 41.87 -78.18 27.12
C GLY A 151 42.64 -79.05 26.16
N TRP A 152 43.89 -78.84 26.18
CA TRP A 152 44.81 -79.73 25.52
C TRP A 152 45.41 -80.66 26.59
N SER A 153 45.03 -81.89 26.56
CA SER A 153 45.65 -82.96 27.34
C SER A 153 46.35 -83.86 26.38
N GLY A 154 47.63 -84.12 26.68
CA GLY A 154 48.44 -85.09 25.99
C GLY A 154 49.88 -84.89 26.27
#